data_62e97c2d7be6fcb6e77b6eb6506f6668
#
_entry.id   62e97c2d7be6fcb6e77b6eb6506f6668
#
_cell.length_a   1.000
_cell.length_b   1.000
_cell.length_c   1.000
_cell.angle_alpha   90.00
_cell.angle_beta   90.00
_cell.angle_gamma   90.00
#
_symmetry.space_group_name_H-M   'P 1'
#
loop_
_entity.id
_entity.type
_entity.pdbx_description
1 polymer ?
#
loop_
_entity_poly.entity_id
_entity_poly.type
_entity_poly.pdbx_seq_one_letter_code
_entity_poly.pdbx_strand_id
1 'polypeptide(L)'
;MLTQAQEKILADFAKNNKHWPKKELDAAIWQVKWALQALPHQREPEDGEYDTFLMLAGRGSGKTHTASHWIGIRAWKYPETRWLVTAPTSNDIRATCFEGDSGLLNIIPPSLIKDYNKSLFEITLVNGSKIGRAHV
;
A
#
# COMPACT_ATOMS: atom_id res chain seq x y z
N MET A 1 12.03 7.49 -7.58
CA MET A 1 12.53 6.82 -8.79
C MET A 1 13.65 5.87 -8.42
N LEU A 2 13.64 4.67 -8.97
CA LEU A 2 14.68 3.68 -8.67
C LEU A 2 15.96 3.95 -9.47
N THR A 3 17.11 3.70 -8.85
CA THR A 3 18.40 3.71 -9.54
C THR A 3 18.52 2.46 -10.43
N GLN A 4 19.49 2.47 -11.37
CA GLN A 4 19.75 1.28 -12.20
C GLN A 4 20.11 0.05 -11.36
N ALA A 5 20.88 0.24 -10.27
CA ALA A 5 21.22 -0.83 -9.37
C ALA A 5 19.98 -1.41 -8.67
N GLN A 6 19.07 -0.56 -8.24
CA GLN A 6 17.81 -0.97 -7.60
C GLN A 6 16.89 -1.69 -8.60
N GLU A 7 16.79 -1.19 -9.83
CA GLU A 7 16.02 -1.86 -10.89
C GLU A 7 16.58 -3.25 -11.18
N LYS A 8 17.90 -3.40 -11.17
CA LYS A 8 18.54 -4.72 -11.34
C LYS A 8 18.18 -5.66 -10.20
N ILE A 9 18.18 -5.17 -8.96
CA ILE A 9 17.77 -5.97 -7.79
C ILE A 9 16.36 -6.50 -7.98
N LEU A 10 15.42 -5.66 -8.41
CA LEU A 10 14.04 -6.06 -8.65
C LEU A 10 13.92 -7.08 -9.78
N ALA A 11 14.66 -6.85 -10.89
CA ALA A 11 14.65 -7.75 -12.04
C ALA A 11 15.19 -9.14 -11.67
N ASP A 12 16.29 -9.18 -10.93
CA ASP A 12 16.91 -10.42 -10.45
C ASP A 12 15.98 -11.15 -9.48
N PHE A 13 15.34 -10.42 -8.58
CA PHE A 13 14.35 -10.99 -7.65
C PHE A 13 13.18 -11.64 -8.41
N ALA A 14 12.62 -10.93 -9.37
CA ALA A 14 11.51 -11.45 -10.19
C ALA A 14 11.92 -12.68 -10.96
N LYS A 15 13.12 -12.68 -11.57
CA LYS A 15 13.65 -13.79 -12.34
C LYS A 15 13.89 -15.02 -11.46
N ASN A 16 14.49 -14.82 -10.29
CA ASN A 16 14.85 -15.92 -9.38
C ASN A 16 13.62 -16.56 -8.72
N ASN A 17 12.50 -15.84 -8.67
CA ASN A 17 11.27 -16.30 -8.02
C ASN A 17 10.10 -16.45 -9.00
N LYS A 18 10.35 -16.50 -10.28
CA LYS A 18 9.30 -16.60 -11.31
C LYS A 18 8.41 -17.83 -11.18
N HIS A 19 8.84 -18.85 -10.44
CA HIS A 19 8.07 -20.06 -10.18
C HIS A 19 6.98 -19.87 -9.11
N TRP A 20 7.01 -18.73 -8.40
CA TRP A 20 5.98 -18.41 -7.41
C TRP A 20 4.64 -18.12 -8.09
N PRO A 21 3.50 -18.35 -7.40
CA PRO A 21 2.21 -17.88 -7.90
C PRO A 21 2.27 -16.38 -8.19
N LYS A 22 1.59 -15.93 -9.25
CA LYS A 22 1.66 -14.54 -9.70
C LYS A 22 1.32 -13.53 -8.60
N LYS A 23 0.27 -13.79 -7.81
CA LYS A 23 -0.15 -12.89 -6.73
C LYS A 23 0.92 -12.76 -5.64
N GLU A 24 1.53 -13.87 -5.27
CA GLU A 24 2.60 -13.90 -4.27
C GLU A 24 3.84 -13.16 -4.78
N LEU A 25 4.20 -13.37 -6.04
CA LEU A 25 5.33 -12.69 -6.65
C LEU A 25 5.07 -11.18 -6.77
N ASP A 26 3.90 -10.78 -7.23
CA ASP A 26 3.54 -9.35 -7.35
C ASP A 26 3.57 -8.67 -5.98
N ALA A 27 3.05 -9.31 -4.94
CA ALA A 27 3.08 -8.79 -3.59
C ALA A 27 4.53 -8.63 -3.07
N ALA A 28 5.37 -9.62 -3.31
CA ALA A 28 6.77 -9.57 -2.89
C ALA A 28 7.56 -8.50 -3.64
N ILE A 29 7.37 -8.37 -4.94
CA ILE A 29 8.01 -7.33 -5.75
C ILE A 29 7.60 -5.94 -5.26
N TRP A 30 6.31 -5.74 -4.99
CA TRP A 30 5.80 -4.50 -4.46
C TRP A 30 6.47 -4.11 -3.14
N GLN A 31 6.59 -5.05 -2.21
CA GLN A 31 7.22 -4.82 -0.91
C GLN A 31 8.72 -4.52 -1.03
N VAL A 32 9.42 -5.26 -1.88
CA VAL A 32 10.85 -5.02 -2.13
C VAL A 32 11.06 -3.66 -2.78
N LYS A 33 10.24 -3.31 -3.77
CA LYS A 33 10.31 -2.00 -4.43
C LYS A 33 10.10 -0.87 -3.43
N TRP A 34 9.10 -0.98 -2.56
CA TRP A 34 8.87 0.03 -1.52
C TRP A 34 10.05 0.14 -0.56
N ALA A 35 10.60 -0.99 -0.12
CA ALA A 35 11.77 -0.98 0.77
C ALA A 35 12.98 -0.29 0.14
N LEU A 36 13.16 -0.43 -1.18
CA LEU A 36 14.26 0.20 -1.91
C LEU A 36 14.07 1.70 -2.10
N GLN A 37 12.83 2.17 -2.30
CA GLN A 37 12.57 3.58 -2.62
C GLN A 37 12.09 4.42 -1.44
N ALA A 38 11.70 3.83 -0.32
CA ALA A 38 11.26 4.57 0.84
C ALA A 38 12.41 5.39 1.44
N LEU A 39 12.16 6.67 1.65
CA LEU A 39 13.10 7.56 2.33
C LEU A 39 13.12 7.24 3.84
N PRO A 40 14.21 7.60 4.57
CA PRO A 40 14.30 7.28 5.99
C PRO A 40 13.09 7.73 6.82
N HIS A 41 12.53 8.90 6.54
CA HIS A 41 11.35 9.41 7.25
C HIS A 41 10.05 8.69 6.89
N GLN A 42 10.04 7.90 5.82
CA GLN A 42 8.87 7.13 5.37
C GLN A 42 8.85 5.71 5.94
N ARG A 43 9.90 5.31 6.64
CA ARG A 43 10.00 3.99 7.24
C ARG A 43 9.41 4.01 8.64
N GLU A 44 8.39 3.19 8.85
CA GLU A 44 7.78 3.04 10.16
C GLU A 44 8.60 2.10 11.05
N PRO A 45 8.47 2.20 12.39
CA PRO A 45 9.03 1.23 13.31
C PRO A 45 8.47 -0.17 13.09
N GLU A 46 9.14 -1.20 13.58
CA GLU A 46 8.67 -2.56 13.48
C GLU A 46 7.35 -2.79 14.22
N ASP A 47 6.57 -3.75 13.73
CA ASP A 47 5.29 -4.12 14.35
C ASP A 47 5.52 -4.53 15.82
N GLY A 48 4.65 -4.05 16.69
CA GLY A 48 4.73 -4.33 18.13
C GLY A 48 5.52 -3.32 18.94
N GLU A 49 6.27 -2.43 18.30
CA GLU A 49 7.01 -1.38 18.99
C GLU A 49 6.15 -0.16 19.32
N TYR A 50 4.95 -0.06 18.73
CA TYR A 50 4.08 1.12 18.87
C TYR A 50 2.61 0.74 18.69
N ASP A 51 1.74 1.52 19.32
CA ASP A 51 0.29 1.42 19.11
C ASP A 51 -0.19 2.46 18.10
N THR A 52 0.49 3.61 18.07
CA THR A 52 0.16 4.71 17.17
C THR A 52 1.42 5.25 16.52
N PHE A 53 1.41 5.35 15.21
CA PHE A 53 2.48 5.99 14.44
C PHE A 53 1.96 7.29 13.83
N LEU A 54 2.58 8.42 14.21
CA LEU A 54 2.20 9.74 13.71
C LEU A 54 3.30 10.30 12.81
N MET A 55 2.94 10.65 11.59
CA MET A 55 3.85 11.31 10.65
C MET A 55 3.45 12.76 10.48
N LEU A 56 4.26 13.66 11.05
CA LEU A 56 4.11 15.10 10.87
C LEU A 56 5.14 15.58 9.86
N ALA A 57 4.67 15.97 8.68
CA ALA A 57 5.57 16.37 7.60
C ALA A 57 4.88 17.40 6.69
N GLY A 58 5.68 18.18 5.98
CA GLY A 58 5.18 19.19 5.05
C GLY A 58 4.60 18.59 3.77
N ARG A 59 4.01 19.43 2.95
CA ARG A 59 3.53 19.03 1.61
C ARG A 59 4.69 18.49 0.78
N GLY A 60 4.40 17.49 -0.04
CA GLY A 60 5.38 16.87 -0.92
C GLY A 60 6.37 15.94 -0.23
N SER A 61 6.18 15.66 1.07
CA SER A 61 7.04 14.74 1.82
C SER A 61 6.71 13.27 1.61
N GLY A 62 5.65 12.96 0.86
CA GLY A 62 5.25 11.57 0.59
C GLY A 62 4.40 10.94 1.67
N LYS A 63 3.66 11.73 2.47
CA LYS A 63 2.80 11.20 3.54
C LYS A 63 1.73 10.24 3.04
N THR A 64 0.98 10.64 2.02
CA THR A 64 -0.09 9.81 1.45
C THR A 64 0.48 8.55 0.82
N HIS A 65 1.58 8.68 0.10
CA HIS A 65 2.29 7.56 -0.51
C HIS A 65 2.73 6.54 0.53
N THR A 66 3.30 7.03 1.63
CA THR A 66 3.72 6.20 2.77
C THR A 66 2.54 5.51 3.44
N ALA A 67 1.46 6.26 3.71
CA ALA A 67 0.27 5.71 4.36
C ALA A 67 -0.41 4.64 3.49
N SER A 68 -0.47 4.86 2.18
CA SER A 68 -1.04 3.88 1.25
C SER A 68 -0.23 2.59 1.22
N HIS A 69 1.10 2.67 1.22
CA HIS A 69 1.95 1.49 1.32
C HIS A 69 1.78 0.77 2.65
N TRP A 70 1.77 1.52 3.74
CA TRP A 70 1.63 0.97 5.08
C TRP A 70 0.34 0.15 5.22
N ILE A 71 -0.80 0.75 4.90
CA ILE A 71 -2.09 0.07 5.06
C ILE A 71 -2.26 -1.06 4.04
N GLY A 72 -1.83 -0.85 2.79
CA GLY A 72 -1.94 -1.87 1.74
C GLY A 72 -1.10 -3.10 2.04
N ILE A 73 0.14 -2.93 2.45
CA ILE A 73 1.04 -4.02 2.79
C ILE A 73 0.51 -4.81 4.00
N ARG A 74 0.01 -4.11 5.02
CA ARG A 74 -0.55 -4.79 6.19
C ARG A 74 -1.84 -5.52 5.89
N ALA A 75 -2.71 -4.95 5.07
CA ALA A 75 -3.93 -5.63 4.64
C ALA A 75 -3.62 -6.91 3.87
N TRP A 76 -2.55 -6.92 3.09
CA TRP A 76 -2.09 -8.14 2.42
C TRP A 76 -1.45 -9.13 3.38
N LYS A 77 -0.62 -8.64 4.29
CA LYS A 77 0.09 -9.49 5.27
C LYS A 77 -0.85 -10.21 6.22
N TYR A 78 -1.95 -9.57 6.60
CA TYR A 78 -2.95 -10.12 7.52
C TYR A 78 -4.25 -10.42 6.78
N PRO A 79 -4.46 -11.67 6.31
CA PRO A 79 -5.67 -12.03 5.56
C PRO A 79 -6.95 -11.85 6.36
N GLU A 80 -8.05 -11.55 5.66
CA GLU A 80 -9.39 -11.42 6.24
C GLU A 80 -9.50 -10.37 7.35
N THR A 81 -8.70 -9.31 7.24
CA THR A 81 -8.75 -8.18 8.18
C THR A 81 -9.45 -6.98 7.57
N ARG A 82 -9.90 -6.08 8.42
CA ARG A 82 -10.55 -4.83 8.00
C ARG A 82 -9.70 -3.64 8.42
N TRP A 83 -9.50 -2.73 7.48
CA TRP A 83 -8.68 -1.54 7.67
C TRP A 83 -9.49 -0.30 7.36
N LEU A 84 -9.28 0.75 8.15
CA LEU A 84 -10.07 1.96 8.09
C LEU A 84 -9.24 3.13 7.59
N VAL A 85 -9.79 3.84 6.62
CA VAL A 85 -9.23 5.10 6.12
C VAL A 85 -10.21 6.23 6.42
N THR A 86 -9.71 7.33 6.97
CA THR A 86 -10.52 8.51 7.26
C THR A 86 -9.89 9.76 6.65
N ALA A 87 -10.73 10.71 6.28
CA ALA A 87 -10.33 12.02 5.78
C ALA A 87 -11.45 13.02 6.08
N PRO A 88 -11.16 14.33 6.00
CA PRO A 88 -12.17 15.35 6.35
C PRO A 88 -13.45 15.29 5.51
N THR A 89 -13.36 14.93 4.23
CA THR A 89 -14.52 14.84 3.35
C THR A 89 -14.52 13.56 2.53
N SER A 90 -15.71 13.19 2.01
CA SER A 90 -15.81 12.04 1.09
C SER A 90 -14.97 12.23 -0.17
N ASN A 91 -14.87 13.48 -0.65
CA ASN A 91 -14.05 13.79 -1.82
C ASN A 91 -12.56 13.57 -1.54
N ASP A 92 -12.09 13.94 -0.34
CA ASP A 92 -10.70 13.70 0.05
C ASP A 92 -10.40 12.21 0.14
N ILE A 93 -11.34 11.42 0.68
CA ILE A 93 -11.20 9.96 0.71
C ILE A 93 -11.07 9.43 -0.71
N ARG A 94 -11.99 9.77 -1.59
CA ARG A 94 -11.98 9.28 -2.97
C ARG A 94 -10.76 9.76 -3.74
N ALA A 95 -10.55 11.06 -3.81
CA ALA A 95 -9.56 11.67 -4.69
C ALA A 95 -8.12 11.50 -4.18
N THR A 96 -7.91 11.47 -2.88
CA THR A 96 -6.57 11.40 -2.29
C THR A 96 -6.23 9.99 -1.82
N CYS A 97 -7.13 9.36 -1.08
CA CYS A 97 -6.82 8.08 -0.42
C CYS A 97 -7.00 6.86 -1.34
N PHE A 98 -7.95 6.90 -2.27
CA PHE A 98 -8.24 5.75 -3.13
C PHE A 98 -7.84 5.94 -4.58
N GLU A 99 -8.32 6.99 -5.24
CA GLU A 99 -8.20 7.15 -6.69
C GLU A 99 -7.05 8.05 -7.14
N GLY A 100 -6.43 8.81 -6.25
CA GLY A 100 -5.32 9.71 -6.58
C GLY A 100 -4.02 8.98 -6.91
N ASP A 101 -3.03 9.71 -7.39
CA ASP A 101 -1.73 9.15 -7.81
C ASP A 101 -1.02 8.37 -6.70
N SER A 102 -1.12 8.82 -5.46
CA SER A 102 -0.59 8.13 -4.28
C SER A 102 -1.68 7.36 -3.53
N GLY A 103 -2.86 7.20 -4.11
CA GLY A 103 -3.97 6.48 -3.51
C GLY A 103 -3.83 4.97 -3.62
N LEU A 104 -4.61 4.26 -2.83
CA LEU A 104 -4.52 2.81 -2.70
C LEU A 104 -4.67 2.05 -4.02
N LEU A 105 -5.56 2.52 -4.92
CA LEU A 105 -5.77 1.85 -6.21
C LEU A 105 -4.56 1.93 -7.13
N ASN A 106 -3.71 2.94 -6.97
CA ASN A 106 -2.50 3.11 -7.76
C ASN A 106 -1.25 2.53 -7.07
N ILE A 107 -1.33 2.26 -5.78
CA ILE A 107 -0.23 1.72 -4.99
C ILE A 107 -0.29 0.19 -4.89
N ILE A 108 -1.46 -0.37 -4.61
CA ILE A 108 -1.63 -1.82 -4.50
C ILE A 108 -1.57 -2.45 -5.88
N PRO A 109 -0.75 -3.51 -6.09
CA PRO A 109 -0.75 -4.20 -7.39
C PRO A 109 -2.15 -4.67 -7.79
N PRO A 110 -2.56 -4.45 -9.05
CA PRO A 110 -3.91 -4.81 -9.49
C PRO A 110 -4.26 -6.28 -9.29
N SER A 111 -3.28 -7.18 -9.38
CA SER A 111 -3.49 -8.62 -9.19
C SER A 111 -3.92 -8.98 -7.77
N LEU A 112 -3.69 -8.10 -6.79
CA LEU A 112 -4.07 -8.31 -5.39
C LEU A 112 -5.46 -7.76 -5.09
N ILE A 113 -6.01 -6.93 -5.96
CA ILE A 113 -7.33 -6.31 -5.77
C ILE A 113 -8.38 -7.19 -6.41
N LYS A 114 -9.34 -7.66 -5.60
CA LYS A 114 -10.47 -8.44 -6.07
C LYS A 114 -11.58 -7.55 -6.59
N ASP A 115 -11.89 -6.48 -5.86
CA ASP A 115 -12.99 -5.57 -6.17
C ASP A 115 -12.77 -4.19 -5.55
N TYR A 116 -13.32 -3.16 -6.20
CA TYR A 116 -13.40 -1.82 -5.65
C TYR A 116 -14.82 -1.30 -5.77
N ASN A 117 -15.49 -1.12 -4.64
CA ASN A 117 -16.83 -0.56 -4.59
C ASN A 117 -16.76 0.97 -4.49
N LYS A 118 -17.04 1.65 -5.60
CA LYS A 118 -16.98 3.12 -5.68
C LYS A 118 -18.00 3.82 -4.81
N SER A 119 -19.15 3.21 -4.56
CA SER A 119 -20.21 3.81 -3.76
C SER A 119 -19.86 3.79 -2.27
N LEU A 120 -19.23 2.74 -1.82
CA LEU A 120 -18.83 2.57 -0.43
C LEU A 120 -17.39 3.01 -0.15
N PHE A 121 -16.59 3.24 -1.18
CA PHE A 121 -15.15 3.45 -1.08
C PHE A 121 -14.49 2.30 -0.30
N GLU A 122 -14.64 1.11 -0.82
CA GLU A 122 -14.11 -0.10 -0.20
C GLU A 122 -13.36 -0.95 -1.22
N ILE A 123 -12.10 -1.25 -0.91
CA ILE A 123 -11.28 -2.18 -1.68
C ILE A 123 -11.32 -3.54 -0.99
N THR A 124 -11.61 -4.59 -1.75
CA THR A 124 -11.50 -5.97 -1.27
C THR A 124 -10.29 -6.60 -1.94
N LEU A 125 -9.38 -7.13 -1.14
CA LEU A 125 -8.22 -7.86 -1.65
C LEU A 125 -8.55 -9.33 -1.86
N VAL A 126 -7.75 -10.00 -2.70
CA VAL A 126 -7.95 -11.43 -2.99
C VAL A 126 -7.73 -12.33 -1.79
N ASN A 127 -7.03 -11.84 -0.75
CA ASN A 127 -6.87 -12.58 0.52
C ASN A 127 -8.04 -12.39 1.50
N GLY A 128 -9.08 -11.69 1.09
CA GLY A 128 -10.27 -11.43 1.92
C GLY A 128 -10.22 -10.17 2.77
N SER A 129 -9.07 -9.49 2.84
CA SER A 129 -8.96 -8.22 3.58
C SER A 129 -9.72 -7.10 2.87
N LYS A 130 -10.23 -6.15 3.65
CA LYS A 130 -10.96 -4.99 3.14
C LYS A 130 -10.38 -3.70 3.69
N ILE A 131 -10.25 -2.71 2.82
CA ILE A 131 -9.82 -1.36 3.17
C ILE A 131 -10.96 -0.43 2.81
N GLY A 132 -11.56 0.22 3.79
CA GLY A 132 -12.72 1.06 3.56
C GLY A 132 -12.71 2.33 4.40
N ARG A 133 -13.67 3.22 4.12
CA ARG A 133 -13.85 4.43 4.90
C ARG A 133 -14.72 4.15 6.12
N ALA A 134 -14.60 5.03 7.13
CA ALA A 134 -15.53 5.02 8.26
C ALA A 134 -16.94 5.34 7.78
N HIS A 135 -17.89 4.55 8.20
CA HIS A 135 -19.31 4.92 8.11
C HIS A 135 -19.64 5.77 9.33
N VAL A 136 -20.06 6.97 9.04
CA VAL A 136 -20.57 7.87 10.07
C VAL A 136 -22.09 7.73 10.13
#